data_5f30c6d2af1fe2d8e00a70d89d0df8c3
#
_entry.id   5f30c6d2af1fe2d8e00a70d89d0df8c3
#
_cell.length_a   1.000
_cell.length_b   1.000
_cell.length_c   1.000
_cell.angle_alpha   90.00
_cell.angle_beta   90.00
_cell.angle_gamma   90.00
#
_symmetry.space_group_name_H-M   'P 1'
#
loop_
_entity.id
_entity.type
_entity.pdbx_description
1 polymer ?
#
loop_
_entity_poly.entity_id
_entity_poly.type
_entity_poly.pdbx_seq_one_letter_code
_entity_poly.pdbx_strand_id
1 'polypeptide(L)'
;PELIGETYARSGAAAISCLTDGKFFQGKLEYLTAIKERLREVGKPIPVLRKDFIYHEYQVYEARMAGADALLLIVGVLSDTELRKLYELTYKVGLQALVEVHDEAELTRALAIDAHIIGVNNRDLRTFAVDIETTGRLRAQIPAGKVLVGESGIRNEADVQRMAAMGCDAILVGETFCKLPQKERGAKVRDFVEAGRL
;
A
#
# COMPACT_ATOMS: atom_id res chain seq x y z
N PRO A 1 -10.96 13.99 0.49
CA PRO A 1 -9.85 13.07 0.78
C PRO A 1 -8.94 13.58 1.91
N GLU A 2 -8.61 14.88 1.97
CA GLU A 2 -7.71 15.50 2.95
C GLU A 2 -8.16 15.29 4.41
N LEU A 3 -9.46 15.45 4.70
CA LEU A 3 -10.02 15.21 6.03
C LEU A 3 -9.99 13.73 6.44
N ILE A 4 -10.10 12.83 5.46
CA ILE A 4 -9.97 11.39 5.72
C ILE A 4 -8.51 11.08 6.05
N GLY A 5 -7.57 11.59 5.27
CA GLY A 5 -6.13 11.45 5.51
C GLY A 5 -5.74 11.98 6.90
N GLU A 6 -6.23 13.18 7.28
CA GLU A 6 -6.02 13.72 8.62
C GLU A 6 -6.60 12.81 9.71
N THR A 7 -7.81 12.29 9.53
CA THR A 7 -8.44 11.38 10.48
C THR A 7 -7.58 10.13 10.70
N TYR A 8 -7.07 9.53 9.63
CA TYR A 8 -6.24 8.34 9.73
C TYR A 8 -4.89 8.64 10.41
N ALA A 9 -4.23 9.75 10.04
CA ALA A 9 -2.97 10.16 10.65
C ALA A 9 -3.10 10.43 12.15
N ARG A 10 -4.17 11.14 12.56
CA ARG A 10 -4.47 11.41 13.98
C ARG A 10 -4.84 10.14 14.75
N SER A 11 -5.28 9.12 14.05
CA SER A 11 -5.67 7.83 14.63
C SER A 11 -4.53 6.81 14.69
N GLY A 12 -3.30 7.20 14.28
CA GLY A 12 -2.10 6.38 14.42
C GLY A 12 -1.71 5.59 13.18
N ALA A 13 -2.33 5.86 12.02
CA ALA A 13 -1.85 5.29 10.75
C ALA A 13 -0.40 5.70 10.49
N ALA A 14 0.43 4.75 10.11
CA ALA A 14 1.86 4.97 9.81
C ALA A 14 2.07 5.61 8.42
N ALA A 15 1.14 5.38 7.48
CA ALA A 15 1.14 5.95 6.13
C ALA A 15 -0.30 6.03 5.60
N ILE A 16 -0.51 6.82 4.54
CA ILE A 16 -1.78 6.91 3.82
C ILE A 16 -1.61 6.33 2.43
N SER A 17 -2.53 5.47 2.00
CA SER A 17 -2.65 5.03 0.61
C SER A 17 -3.71 5.90 -0.08
N CYS A 18 -3.29 6.65 -1.10
CA CYS A 18 -4.14 7.53 -1.89
C CYS A 18 -4.42 6.91 -3.26
N LEU A 19 -5.69 6.57 -3.53
CA LEU A 19 -6.13 6.14 -4.86
C LEU A 19 -6.11 7.33 -5.82
N THR A 20 -5.38 7.21 -6.93
CA THR A 20 -5.27 8.26 -7.96
C THR A 20 -5.82 7.81 -9.31
N ASP A 21 -6.13 6.52 -9.49
CA ASP A 21 -6.80 6.02 -10.69
C ASP A 21 -8.25 6.51 -10.78
N GLY A 22 -8.59 7.22 -11.84
CA GLY A 22 -9.93 7.77 -12.05
C GLY A 22 -10.92 6.77 -12.61
N LYS A 23 -10.46 5.80 -13.39
CA LYS A 23 -11.32 4.90 -14.15
C LYS A 23 -11.99 3.83 -13.28
N PHE A 24 -11.22 3.18 -12.43
CA PHE A 24 -11.69 2.04 -11.64
C PHE A 24 -12.03 2.43 -10.20
N PHE A 25 -11.30 3.39 -9.63
CA PHE A 25 -11.41 3.73 -8.20
C PHE A 25 -11.86 5.16 -7.94
N GLN A 26 -12.22 5.93 -8.99
CA GLN A 26 -12.70 7.32 -8.87
C GLN A 26 -11.72 8.23 -8.12
N GLY A 27 -10.43 7.89 -8.16
CA GLY A 27 -9.34 8.65 -7.58
C GLY A 27 -8.97 9.84 -8.45
N LYS A 28 -8.11 10.71 -7.92
CA LYS A 28 -7.50 11.83 -8.67
C LYS A 28 -6.12 12.12 -8.10
N LEU A 29 -5.19 12.53 -8.96
CA LEU A 29 -3.83 12.84 -8.55
C LEU A 29 -3.79 14.02 -7.54
N GLU A 30 -4.69 14.99 -7.73
CA GLU A 30 -4.81 16.17 -6.86
C GLU A 30 -5.15 15.80 -5.40
N TYR A 31 -5.79 14.63 -5.17
CA TYR A 31 -6.09 14.16 -3.81
C TYR A 31 -4.81 13.89 -3.02
N LEU A 32 -3.75 13.41 -3.71
CA LEU A 32 -2.46 13.15 -3.08
C LEU A 32 -1.85 14.45 -2.56
N THR A 33 -1.79 15.48 -3.39
CA THR A 33 -1.29 16.81 -3.02
C THR A 33 -2.09 17.40 -1.86
N ALA A 34 -3.43 17.38 -1.96
CA ALA A 34 -4.30 17.89 -0.91
C ALA A 34 -4.11 17.18 0.45
N ILE A 35 -3.94 15.84 0.43
CA ILE A 35 -3.63 15.07 1.63
C ILE A 35 -2.28 15.48 2.20
N LYS A 36 -1.23 15.59 1.38
CA LYS A 36 0.12 15.99 1.83
C LYS A 36 0.13 17.38 2.46
N GLU A 37 -0.54 18.36 1.85
CA GLU A 37 -0.67 19.71 2.37
C GLU A 37 -1.40 19.70 3.71
N ARG A 38 -2.55 19.04 3.78
CA ARG A 38 -3.32 18.94 5.02
C ARG A 38 -2.54 18.29 6.17
N LEU A 39 -1.82 17.22 5.90
CA LEU A 39 -1.00 16.55 6.91
C LEU A 39 0.12 17.44 7.46
N ARG A 40 0.73 18.30 6.61
CA ARG A 40 1.71 19.30 7.05
C ARG A 40 1.07 20.38 7.92
N GLU A 41 -0.07 20.96 7.49
CA GLU A 41 -0.81 21.98 8.22
C GLU A 41 -1.18 21.55 9.64
N VAL A 42 -1.60 20.29 9.80
CA VAL A 42 -2.02 19.75 11.10
C VAL A 42 -0.87 19.15 11.93
N GLY A 43 0.37 19.30 11.47
CA GLY A 43 1.55 18.80 12.20
C GLY A 43 1.63 17.27 12.29
N LYS A 44 1.10 16.56 11.29
CA LYS A 44 1.10 15.09 11.20
C LYS A 44 1.68 14.62 9.86
N PRO A 45 2.94 14.97 9.52
CA PRO A 45 3.54 14.62 8.24
C PRO A 45 3.91 13.14 8.20
N ILE A 46 2.98 12.28 7.79
CA ILE A 46 3.23 10.86 7.53
C ILE A 46 3.34 10.61 6.02
N PRO A 47 4.00 9.50 5.60
CA PRO A 47 4.15 9.14 4.19
C PRO A 47 2.82 8.93 3.47
N VAL A 48 2.77 9.29 2.19
CA VAL A 48 1.63 9.05 1.30
C VAL A 48 2.05 8.22 0.09
N LEU A 49 1.41 7.07 -0.07
CA LEU A 49 1.57 6.17 -1.21
C LEU A 49 0.62 6.59 -2.34
N ARG A 50 1.13 6.77 -3.56
CA ARG A 50 0.31 6.79 -4.77
C ARG A 50 -0.12 5.36 -5.10
N LYS A 51 -1.40 5.03 -4.90
CA LYS A 51 -1.98 3.75 -5.30
C LYS A 51 -2.69 3.90 -6.63
N ASP A 52 -2.03 3.42 -7.68
CA ASP A 52 -2.44 3.56 -9.08
C ASP A 52 -1.86 2.40 -9.91
N PHE A 53 -2.31 2.23 -11.14
CA PHE A 53 -1.67 1.35 -12.11
C PHE A 53 -0.51 2.09 -12.78
N ILE A 54 0.71 1.87 -12.29
CA ILE A 54 1.93 2.50 -12.80
C ILE A 54 2.57 1.57 -13.84
N TYR A 55 2.60 2.01 -15.09
CA TYR A 55 3.16 1.26 -16.23
C TYR A 55 4.04 2.11 -17.15
N HIS A 56 4.18 3.41 -16.86
CA HIS A 56 4.99 4.34 -17.66
C HIS A 56 5.84 5.27 -16.77
N GLU A 57 7.06 5.57 -17.20
CA GLU A 57 7.99 6.43 -16.45
C GLU A 57 7.41 7.81 -16.10
N TYR A 58 6.59 8.38 -17.00
CA TYR A 58 5.93 9.66 -16.75
C TYR A 58 5.14 9.64 -15.44
N GLN A 59 4.46 8.53 -15.12
CA GLN A 59 3.68 8.42 -13.89
C GLN A 59 4.56 8.42 -12.62
N VAL A 60 5.83 7.98 -12.73
CA VAL A 60 6.80 8.06 -11.62
C VAL A 60 7.17 9.52 -11.35
N TYR A 61 7.49 10.30 -12.39
CA TYR A 61 7.75 11.73 -12.25
C TYR A 61 6.52 12.50 -11.77
N GLU A 62 5.35 12.16 -12.28
CA GLU A 62 4.07 12.72 -11.85
C GLU A 62 3.79 12.45 -10.37
N ALA A 63 4.04 11.23 -9.87
CA ALA A 63 3.93 10.89 -8.45
C ALA A 63 4.87 11.77 -7.60
N ARG A 64 6.12 11.92 -8.04
CA ARG A 64 7.10 12.78 -7.34
C ARG A 64 6.65 14.24 -7.31
N MET A 65 6.17 14.78 -8.42
CA MET A 65 5.67 16.15 -8.53
C MET A 65 4.44 16.40 -7.66
N ALA A 66 3.53 15.43 -7.58
CA ALA A 66 2.35 15.50 -6.72
C ALA A 66 2.68 15.38 -5.21
N GLY A 67 3.93 15.06 -4.86
CA GLY A 67 4.40 14.99 -3.48
C GLY A 67 4.25 13.61 -2.83
N ALA A 68 4.10 12.53 -3.61
CA ALA A 68 4.15 11.17 -3.09
C ALA A 68 5.48 10.88 -2.36
N ASP A 69 5.44 10.00 -1.38
CA ASP A 69 6.63 9.43 -0.74
C ASP A 69 6.92 8.02 -1.29
N ALA A 70 5.89 7.35 -1.77
CA ALA A 70 5.97 6.04 -2.38
C ALA A 70 4.98 5.89 -3.54
N LEU A 71 5.20 4.89 -4.41
CA LEU A 71 4.25 4.46 -5.42
C LEU A 71 4.11 2.94 -5.46
N LEU A 72 3.03 2.47 -6.08
CA LEU A 72 2.72 1.05 -6.25
C LEU A 72 3.28 0.55 -7.59
N LEU A 73 3.97 -0.60 -7.57
CA LEU A 73 4.33 -1.36 -8.76
C LEU A 73 3.69 -2.75 -8.65
N ILE A 74 2.75 -3.05 -9.54
CA ILE A 74 2.04 -4.33 -9.56
C ILE A 74 2.76 -5.28 -10.52
N VAL A 75 3.36 -6.34 -9.99
CA VAL A 75 4.17 -7.27 -10.77
C VAL A 75 3.37 -7.94 -11.89
N GLY A 76 2.12 -8.29 -11.61
CA GLY A 76 1.22 -8.97 -12.57
C GLY A 76 0.86 -8.16 -13.81
N VAL A 77 1.09 -6.83 -13.82
CA VAL A 77 0.76 -5.97 -14.97
C VAL A 77 1.99 -5.44 -15.72
N LEU A 78 3.21 -5.78 -15.25
CA LEU A 78 4.47 -5.31 -15.81
C LEU A 78 5.29 -6.49 -16.37
N SER A 79 5.98 -6.29 -17.48
CA SER A 79 7.07 -7.17 -17.88
C SER A 79 8.28 -7.01 -16.94
N ASP A 80 9.22 -7.96 -16.94
CA ASP A 80 10.44 -7.89 -16.10
C ASP A 80 11.28 -6.65 -16.40
N THR A 81 11.36 -6.27 -17.67
CA THR A 81 12.09 -5.07 -18.10
C THR A 81 11.43 -3.80 -17.59
N GLU A 82 10.11 -3.69 -17.69
CA GLU A 82 9.35 -2.55 -17.20
C GLU A 82 9.41 -2.46 -15.67
N LEU A 83 9.22 -3.59 -14.97
CA LEU A 83 9.28 -3.65 -13.52
C LEU A 83 10.63 -3.15 -13.00
N ARG A 84 11.73 -3.66 -13.53
CA ARG A 84 13.08 -3.22 -13.16
C ARG A 84 13.29 -1.73 -13.45
N LYS A 85 12.94 -1.28 -14.65
CA LYS A 85 13.11 0.11 -15.08
C LYS A 85 12.33 1.08 -14.19
N LEU A 86 11.06 0.79 -13.91
CA LEU A 86 10.21 1.62 -13.05
C LEU A 86 10.66 1.59 -11.59
N TYR A 87 11.11 0.44 -11.10
CA TYR A 87 11.67 0.29 -9.77
C TYR A 87 12.92 1.15 -9.57
N GLU A 88 13.90 1.03 -10.46
CA GLU A 88 15.13 1.84 -10.42
C GLU A 88 14.84 3.34 -10.53
N LEU A 89 13.94 3.72 -11.45
CA LEU A 89 13.54 5.11 -11.61
C LEU A 89 12.86 5.66 -10.35
N THR A 90 12.02 4.87 -9.69
CA THR A 90 11.33 5.26 -8.45
C THR A 90 12.33 5.68 -7.38
N TYR A 91 13.36 4.87 -7.15
CA TYR A 91 14.42 5.23 -6.19
C TYR A 91 15.28 6.39 -6.66
N LYS A 92 15.59 6.48 -7.95
CA LYS A 92 16.35 7.58 -8.55
C LYS A 92 15.70 8.95 -8.32
N VAL A 93 14.38 9.03 -8.33
CA VAL A 93 13.64 10.28 -8.06
C VAL A 93 13.35 10.51 -6.57
N GLY A 94 13.86 9.64 -5.69
CA GLY A 94 13.73 9.75 -4.24
C GLY A 94 12.38 9.30 -3.68
N LEU A 95 11.70 8.36 -4.36
CA LEU A 95 10.50 7.69 -3.87
C LEU A 95 10.82 6.27 -3.40
N GLN A 96 9.91 5.68 -2.60
CA GLN A 96 9.91 4.25 -2.28
C GLN A 96 8.94 3.52 -3.21
N ALA A 97 9.18 2.22 -3.44
CA ALA A 97 8.28 1.37 -4.22
C ALA A 97 7.66 0.29 -3.33
N LEU A 98 6.33 0.24 -3.26
CA LEU A 98 5.59 -0.92 -2.79
C LEU A 98 5.40 -1.86 -3.99
N VAL A 99 6.07 -3.01 -3.98
CA VAL A 99 6.02 -3.98 -5.08
C VAL A 99 4.98 -5.04 -4.74
N GLU A 100 3.83 -4.98 -5.39
CA GLU A 100 2.67 -5.83 -5.13
C GLU A 100 2.76 -7.15 -5.90
N VAL A 101 2.57 -8.27 -5.18
CA VAL A 101 2.57 -9.64 -5.71
C VAL A 101 1.33 -10.40 -5.25
N HIS A 102 0.90 -11.39 -6.06
CA HIS A 102 -0.30 -12.19 -5.82
C HIS A 102 0.00 -13.69 -5.68
N ASP A 103 1.14 -14.15 -6.20
CA ASP A 103 1.54 -15.55 -6.20
C ASP A 103 3.08 -15.73 -6.14
N GLU A 104 3.53 -16.97 -6.10
CA GLU A 104 4.95 -17.33 -6.00
C GLU A 104 5.76 -16.93 -7.25
N ALA A 105 5.14 -16.94 -8.42
CA ALA A 105 5.80 -16.55 -9.67
C ALA A 105 6.07 -15.05 -9.68
N GLU A 106 5.09 -14.23 -9.27
CA GLU A 106 5.25 -12.78 -9.10
C GLU A 106 6.25 -12.44 -8.00
N LEU A 107 6.23 -13.17 -6.88
CA LEU A 107 7.20 -12.99 -5.81
C LEU A 107 8.63 -13.24 -6.30
N THR A 108 8.85 -14.28 -7.08
CA THR A 108 10.16 -14.58 -7.68
C THR A 108 10.67 -13.40 -8.52
N ARG A 109 9.80 -12.77 -9.30
CA ARG A 109 10.12 -11.60 -10.12
C ARG A 109 10.42 -10.36 -9.26
N ALA A 110 9.66 -10.14 -8.18
CA ALA A 110 9.93 -9.05 -7.22
C ALA A 110 11.28 -9.24 -6.52
N LEU A 111 11.63 -10.45 -6.13
CA LEU A 111 12.92 -10.77 -5.53
C LEU A 111 14.08 -10.61 -6.52
N ALA A 112 13.88 -10.88 -7.81
CA ALA A 112 14.90 -10.73 -8.85
C ALA A 112 15.32 -9.27 -9.11
N ILE A 113 14.50 -8.29 -8.73
CA ILE A 113 14.83 -6.85 -8.75
C ILE A 113 15.29 -6.33 -7.39
N ASP A 114 15.46 -7.21 -6.41
CA ASP A 114 15.80 -6.89 -5.01
C ASP A 114 14.78 -5.95 -4.33
N ALA A 115 13.48 -6.14 -4.59
CA ALA A 115 12.44 -5.31 -4.00
C ALA A 115 12.57 -5.24 -2.46
N HIS A 116 12.58 -4.04 -1.89
CA HIS A 116 12.74 -3.82 -0.44
C HIS A 116 11.42 -3.91 0.31
N ILE A 117 10.33 -3.39 -0.26
CA ILE A 117 9.00 -3.40 0.31
C ILE A 117 8.11 -4.23 -0.61
N ILE A 118 7.66 -5.36 -0.11
CA ILE A 118 6.84 -6.33 -0.84
C ILE A 118 5.43 -6.32 -0.26
N GLY A 119 4.45 -6.00 -1.11
CA GLY A 119 3.04 -6.12 -0.78
C GLY A 119 2.49 -7.47 -1.24
N VAL A 120 1.93 -8.24 -0.34
CA VAL A 120 1.19 -9.45 -0.71
C VAL A 120 -0.29 -9.13 -0.74
N ASN A 121 -0.87 -9.09 -1.94
CA ASN A 121 -2.28 -8.83 -2.12
C ASN A 121 -3.07 -10.14 -2.04
N ASN A 122 -3.83 -10.33 -0.96
CA ASN A 122 -4.68 -11.50 -0.74
C ASN A 122 -5.91 -11.56 -1.68
N ARG A 123 -6.11 -10.55 -2.52
CA ARG A 123 -7.18 -10.52 -3.54
C ARG A 123 -6.62 -10.89 -4.90
N ASP A 124 -7.08 -11.98 -5.46
CA ASP A 124 -6.82 -12.32 -6.86
C ASP A 124 -7.50 -11.28 -7.77
N LEU A 125 -6.73 -10.59 -8.61
CA LEU A 125 -7.24 -9.53 -9.48
C LEU A 125 -8.08 -10.06 -10.65
N ARG A 126 -8.06 -11.36 -10.95
CA ARG A 126 -8.84 -11.99 -12.02
C ARG A 126 -10.21 -12.46 -11.53
N THR A 127 -10.26 -13.04 -10.33
CA THR A 127 -11.48 -13.63 -9.76
C THR A 127 -12.13 -12.78 -8.67
N PHE A 128 -11.39 -11.80 -8.14
CA PHE A 128 -11.72 -11.00 -6.96
C PHE A 128 -11.90 -11.82 -5.67
N ALA A 129 -11.56 -13.10 -5.70
CA ALA A 129 -11.53 -13.94 -4.50
C ALA A 129 -10.45 -13.43 -3.52
N VAL A 130 -10.74 -13.53 -2.22
CA VAL A 130 -9.82 -13.10 -1.16
C VAL A 130 -9.45 -14.30 -0.31
N ASP A 131 -8.15 -14.58 -0.23
CA ASP A 131 -7.58 -15.63 0.62
C ASP A 131 -6.43 -15.05 1.46
N ILE A 132 -6.69 -14.80 2.73
CA ILE A 132 -5.74 -14.22 3.68
C ILE A 132 -4.50 -15.10 3.90
N GLU A 133 -4.60 -16.43 3.64
CA GLU A 133 -3.49 -17.37 3.77
C GLU A 133 -2.42 -17.18 2.67
N THR A 134 -2.74 -16.46 1.59
CA THR A 134 -1.76 -16.13 0.56
C THR A 134 -0.53 -15.44 1.16
N THR A 135 -0.75 -14.51 2.09
CA THR A 135 0.35 -13.82 2.79
C THR A 135 1.24 -14.82 3.56
N GLY A 136 0.64 -15.76 4.31
CA GLY A 136 1.39 -16.77 5.05
C GLY A 136 2.20 -17.70 4.15
N ARG A 137 1.63 -18.14 3.01
CA ARG A 137 2.33 -18.98 2.04
C ARG A 137 3.53 -18.27 1.42
N LEU A 138 3.38 -17.03 1.01
CA LEU A 138 4.45 -16.26 0.38
C LEU A 138 5.52 -15.82 1.38
N ARG A 139 5.14 -15.51 2.63
CA ARG A 139 6.07 -15.10 3.69
C ARG A 139 7.25 -16.05 3.84
N ALA A 140 7.01 -17.36 3.75
CA ALA A 140 8.05 -18.38 3.89
C ALA A 140 9.17 -18.26 2.85
N GLN A 141 8.92 -17.61 1.73
CA GLN A 141 9.87 -17.43 0.62
C GLN A 141 10.51 -16.03 0.59
N ILE A 142 10.04 -15.10 1.45
CA ILE A 142 10.57 -13.73 1.52
C ILE A 142 11.77 -13.71 2.46
N PRO A 143 12.98 -13.32 1.99
CA PRO A 143 14.18 -13.25 2.81
C PRO A 143 14.04 -12.26 3.98
N ALA A 144 14.80 -12.51 5.05
CA ALA A 144 14.94 -11.55 6.14
C ALA A 144 15.49 -10.20 5.63
N GLY A 145 15.05 -9.11 6.25
CA GLY A 145 15.44 -7.75 5.88
C GLY A 145 14.58 -7.10 4.81
N LYS A 146 13.58 -7.81 4.24
CA LYS A 146 12.54 -7.21 3.41
C LYS A 146 11.36 -6.82 4.28
N VAL A 147 10.69 -5.71 3.94
CA VAL A 147 9.45 -5.27 4.59
C VAL A 147 8.28 -5.95 3.90
N LEU A 148 7.46 -6.66 4.68
CA LEU A 148 6.26 -7.34 4.19
C LEU A 148 5.01 -6.55 4.57
N VAL A 149 4.20 -6.21 3.56
CA VAL A 149 2.90 -5.55 3.71
C VAL A 149 1.79 -6.51 3.30
N GLY A 150 0.89 -6.85 4.24
CA GLY A 150 -0.30 -7.64 3.91
C GLY A 150 -1.42 -6.74 3.38
N GLU A 151 -1.99 -7.07 2.22
CA GLU A 151 -3.03 -6.27 1.57
C GLU A 151 -4.30 -7.08 1.34
N SER A 152 -5.45 -6.43 1.43
CA SER A 152 -6.78 -7.02 1.22
C SER A 152 -7.20 -8.08 2.26
N GLY A 153 -8.50 -8.23 2.45
CA GLY A 153 -9.08 -9.28 3.31
C GLY A 153 -9.07 -8.98 4.81
N ILE A 154 -8.51 -7.87 5.25
CA ILE A 154 -8.37 -7.50 6.66
C ILE A 154 -9.61 -6.73 7.10
N ARG A 155 -10.48 -7.34 7.91
CA ARG A 155 -11.82 -6.84 8.23
C ARG A 155 -12.00 -6.48 9.71
N ASN A 156 -11.22 -7.10 10.58
CA ASN A 156 -11.32 -6.96 12.04
C ASN A 156 -9.96 -7.12 12.71
N GLU A 157 -9.90 -6.92 14.02
CA GLU A 157 -8.69 -6.99 14.83
C GLU A 157 -8.04 -8.37 14.83
N ALA A 158 -8.83 -9.43 14.74
CA ALA A 158 -8.31 -10.80 14.65
C ALA A 158 -7.56 -11.02 13.32
N ASP A 159 -8.02 -10.43 12.21
CA ASP A 159 -7.29 -10.46 10.95
C ASP A 159 -5.96 -9.71 11.05
N VAL A 160 -5.92 -8.58 11.77
CA VAL A 160 -4.67 -7.82 12.02
C VAL A 160 -3.67 -8.66 12.81
N GLN A 161 -4.12 -9.29 13.90
CA GLN A 161 -3.29 -10.19 14.71
C GLN A 161 -2.78 -11.39 13.90
N ARG A 162 -3.62 -11.92 13.00
CA ARG A 162 -3.24 -13.00 12.08
C ARG A 162 -2.16 -12.56 11.10
N MET A 163 -2.26 -11.36 10.51
CA MET A 163 -1.21 -10.80 9.67
C MET A 163 0.11 -10.64 10.44
N ALA A 164 0.06 -10.11 11.65
CA ALA A 164 1.25 -9.97 12.50
C ALA A 164 1.85 -11.35 12.83
N ALA A 165 1.03 -12.36 13.16
CA ALA A 165 1.49 -13.73 13.41
C ALA A 165 2.11 -14.39 12.16
N MET A 166 1.69 -14.01 10.96
CA MET A 166 2.31 -14.42 9.70
C MET A 166 3.63 -13.68 9.39
N GLY A 167 4.03 -12.72 10.25
CA GLY A 167 5.27 -11.95 10.10
C GLY A 167 5.16 -10.78 9.14
N CYS A 168 3.97 -10.18 8.98
CA CYS A 168 3.83 -8.89 8.32
C CYS A 168 4.39 -7.76 9.20
N ASP A 169 5.14 -6.86 8.58
CA ASP A 169 5.64 -5.63 9.23
C ASP A 169 4.58 -4.53 9.19
N ALA A 170 3.69 -4.57 8.21
CA ALA A 170 2.59 -3.63 8.03
C ALA A 170 1.38 -4.26 7.32
N ILE A 171 0.26 -3.55 7.36
CA ILE A 171 -0.97 -3.90 6.62
C ILE A 171 -1.48 -2.70 5.83
N LEU A 172 -2.06 -2.96 4.65
CA LEU A 172 -2.75 -1.96 3.84
C LEU A 172 -4.25 -2.27 3.83
N VAL A 173 -5.04 -1.36 4.41
CA VAL A 173 -6.48 -1.52 4.59
C VAL A 173 -7.23 -0.34 3.97
N GLY A 174 -8.11 -0.61 3.03
CA GLY A 174 -8.95 0.40 2.38
C GLY A 174 -10.45 0.13 2.59
N GLU A 175 -10.92 -1.00 2.07
CA GLU A 175 -12.34 -1.34 2.00
C GLU A 175 -13.04 -1.29 3.37
N THR A 176 -12.42 -1.84 4.40
CA THR A 176 -12.96 -1.90 5.77
C THR A 176 -13.24 -0.50 6.31
N PHE A 177 -12.30 0.44 6.14
CA PHE A 177 -12.48 1.81 6.63
C PHE A 177 -13.41 2.64 5.74
N CYS A 178 -13.36 2.46 4.42
CA CYS A 178 -14.19 3.23 3.49
C CYS A 178 -15.68 2.91 3.60
N LYS A 179 -16.04 1.69 4.00
CA LYS A 179 -17.43 1.29 4.23
C LYS A 179 -18.05 1.87 5.50
N LEU A 180 -17.23 2.35 6.44
CA LEU A 180 -17.72 2.94 7.68
C LEU A 180 -18.17 4.39 7.51
N PRO A 181 -19.15 4.85 8.28
CA PRO A 181 -19.43 6.27 8.43
C PRO A 181 -18.18 7.05 8.83
N GLN A 182 -18.02 8.27 8.33
CA GLN A 182 -16.79 9.06 8.56
C GLN A 182 -16.44 9.20 10.05
N LYS A 183 -17.43 9.39 10.92
CA LYS A 183 -17.25 9.53 12.37
C LYS A 183 -16.68 8.30 13.07
N GLU A 184 -16.80 7.12 12.46
CA GLU A 184 -16.37 5.83 13.04
C GLU A 184 -14.97 5.40 12.56
N ARG A 185 -14.51 5.95 11.41
CA ARG A 185 -13.25 5.55 10.78
C ARG A 185 -12.05 5.71 11.70
N GLY A 186 -11.95 6.82 12.41
CA GLY A 186 -10.83 7.10 13.31
C GLY A 186 -10.73 6.10 14.48
N ALA A 187 -11.86 5.72 15.06
CA ALA A 187 -11.90 4.70 16.11
C ALA A 187 -11.40 3.34 15.57
N LYS A 188 -11.93 2.93 14.42
CA LYS A 188 -11.54 1.65 13.80
C LYS A 188 -10.07 1.60 13.40
N VAL A 189 -9.49 2.71 12.95
CA VAL A 189 -8.04 2.79 12.70
C VAL A 189 -7.24 2.59 13.99
N ARG A 190 -7.64 3.23 15.10
CA ARG A 190 -6.98 3.01 16.41
C ARG A 190 -7.05 1.55 16.85
N ASP A 191 -8.22 0.93 16.76
CA ASP A 191 -8.41 -0.48 17.13
C ASP A 191 -7.44 -1.39 16.33
N PHE A 192 -7.26 -1.12 15.04
CA PHE A 192 -6.34 -1.88 14.18
C PHE A 192 -4.87 -1.62 14.54
N VAL A 193 -4.52 -0.36 14.84
CA VAL A 193 -3.15 0.00 15.28
C VAL A 193 -2.82 -0.66 16.61
N GLU A 194 -3.76 -0.71 17.55
CA GLU A 194 -3.58 -1.39 18.83
C GLU A 194 -3.47 -2.91 18.68
N ALA A 195 -4.31 -3.51 17.84
CA ALA A 195 -4.28 -4.94 17.56
C ALA A 195 -2.97 -5.41 16.89
N GLY A 196 -2.27 -4.53 16.16
CA GLY A 196 -0.98 -4.83 15.53
C GLY A 196 0.24 -4.60 16.43
N ARG A 197 0.07 -4.07 17.63
CA ARG A 197 1.15 -3.90 18.61
C ARG A 197 1.27 -5.20 19.43
N LEU A 198 2.04 -6.16 18.91
CA LEU A 198 2.38 -7.40 19.63
C LEU A 198 3.68 -7.24 20.41
#